data_10ddc4b8501c7e0026783dff40af7916
#
_entry.id   10ddc4b8501c7e0026783dff40af7916
#
_cell.length_a   1.000
_cell.length_b   1.000
_cell.length_c   1.000
_cell.angle_alpha   90.00
_cell.angle_beta   90.00
_cell.angle_gamma   90.00
#
_symmetry.space_group_name_H-M   'P 1'
#
loop_
_entity.id
_entity.type
_entity.pdbx_description
1 polymer ?
#
loop_
_entity_poly.entity_id
_entity_poly.type
_entity_poly.pdbx_seq_one_letter_code
_entity_poly.pdbx_strand_id
1 'polypeptide(L)'
;TTDDTERKLALLDVAGSVAPSVPDENVDYSTAISLYQELLNSTNDPNQRAEAYYLLSKAYAMDGDLDKARESLDALVSQYPNSEGALESQFRRGELLFSEGDFEYAEKAYADVIRRGKNNEFYNQALYKNGWSHYKLGDYKEAQNSFFTLLDNLNGHAALDDDASMEGKLFKDTQRVV
;
A
#
# COMPACT_ATOMS: atom_id res chain seq x y z
N THR A 1 10.02 12.95 26.45
CA THR A 1 10.66 11.64 26.30
C THR A 1 9.64 10.56 25.97
N THR A 2 8.98 9.87 26.92
CA THR A 2 7.96 8.83 26.62
C THR A 2 6.74 9.41 25.91
N ASP A 3 6.26 10.56 26.34
CA ASP A 3 5.11 11.28 25.76
C ASP A 3 5.35 11.71 24.30
N ASP A 4 6.57 12.12 23.95
CA ASP A 4 6.92 12.50 22.58
C ASP A 4 6.99 11.29 21.63
N THR A 5 7.41 10.14 22.14
CA THR A 5 7.43 8.88 21.39
C THR A 5 6.03 8.35 21.15
N GLU A 6 5.16 8.33 22.18
CA GLU A 6 3.76 7.93 22.05
C GLU A 6 3.00 8.85 21.09
N ARG A 7 3.29 10.14 21.11
CA ARG A 7 2.72 11.11 20.20
C ARG A 7 3.18 10.89 18.75
N LYS A 8 4.44 10.55 18.52
CA LYS A 8 4.98 10.21 17.20
C LYS A 8 4.38 8.89 16.69
N LEU A 9 4.24 7.88 17.55
CA LEU A 9 3.59 6.61 17.22
C LEU A 9 2.12 6.82 16.83
N ALA A 10 1.38 7.64 17.59
CA ALA A 10 0.00 8.00 17.26
C ALA A 10 -0.12 8.75 15.93
N LEU A 11 0.84 9.61 15.59
CA LEU A 11 0.88 10.30 14.28
C LEU A 11 1.15 9.32 13.13
N LEU A 12 1.98 8.30 13.32
CA LEU A 12 2.21 7.24 12.34
C LEU A 12 0.96 6.38 12.11
N ASP A 13 0.18 6.14 13.14
CA ASP A 13 -1.08 5.38 13.06
C ASP A 13 -2.17 6.14 12.28
N VAL A 14 -2.26 7.46 12.48
CA VAL A 14 -3.17 8.33 11.73
C VAL A 14 -2.75 8.47 10.26
N ALA A 15 -1.45 8.51 9.97
CA ALA A 15 -0.93 8.60 8.60
C ALA A 15 -1.23 7.35 7.74
N GLY A 16 -1.63 6.23 8.36
CA GLY A 16 -2.02 5.00 7.68
C GLY A 16 -3.33 5.08 6.88
N SER A 17 -4.14 6.09 7.11
CA SER A 17 -5.44 6.26 6.44
C SER A 17 -5.43 7.33 5.34
N VAL A 18 -4.30 8.01 5.12
CA VAL A 18 -4.17 9.10 4.14
C VAL A 18 -3.08 8.72 3.14
N ALA A 19 -3.33 8.93 1.84
CA ALA A 19 -2.29 8.92 0.82
C ALA A 19 -1.09 9.76 1.30
N PRO A 20 0.16 9.40 0.93
CA PRO A 20 1.34 10.04 1.49
C PRO A 20 1.22 11.56 1.37
N SER A 21 0.80 12.19 2.45
CA SER A 21 0.96 13.63 2.62
C SER A 21 2.47 13.89 2.55
N VAL A 22 2.84 14.96 1.88
CA VAL A 22 4.24 15.43 1.83
C VAL A 22 4.83 15.29 3.24
N PRO A 23 5.99 14.59 3.38
CA PRO A 23 6.61 14.43 4.69
C PRO A 23 6.75 15.80 5.36
N ASP A 24 6.31 15.93 6.60
CA ASP A 24 6.54 17.14 7.36
C ASP A 24 8.06 17.21 7.67
N GLU A 25 8.77 18.09 6.99
CA GLU A 25 10.24 18.26 7.13
C GLU A 25 10.70 18.53 8.57
N ASN A 26 9.76 18.82 9.47
CA ASN A 26 10.05 19.13 10.87
C ASN A 26 9.84 17.93 11.84
N VAL A 27 9.37 16.79 11.37
CA VAL A 27 9.14 15.59 12.21
C VAL A 27 10.33 14.64 12.09
N ASP A 28 11.01 14.39 13.21
CA ASP A 28 12.09 13.41 13.32
C ASP A 28 11.52 12.02 13.59
N TYR A 29 11.56 11.13 12.59
CA TYR A 29 11.11 9.75 12.69
C TYR A 29 12.18 8.79 13.22
N SER A 30 13.42 9.25 13.46
CA SER A 30 14.56 8.40 13.87
C SER A 30 14.29 7.62 15.15
N THR A 31 13.58 8.21 16.10
CA THR A 31 13.22 7.56 17.36
C THR A 31 12.25 6.40 17.12
N ALA A 32 11.22 6.59 16.29
CA ALA A 32 10.25 5.55 15.94
C ALA A 32 10.94 4.40 15.18
N ILE A 33 11.79 4.73 14.21
CA ILE A 33 12.59 3.75 13.45
C ILE A 33 13.44 2.92 14.42
N SER A 34 14.16 3.56 15.35
CA SER A 34 15.01 2.87 16.32
C SER A 34 14.21 1.90 17.22
N LEU A 35 13.03 2.32 17.67
CA LEU A 35 12.17 1.49 18.53
C LEU A 35 11.63 0.25 17.78
N TYR A 36 11.22 0.42 16.51
CA TYR A 36 10.75 -0.73 15.72
C TYR A 36 11.88 -1.70 15.36
N GLN A 37 13.10 -1.18 15.13
CA GLN A 37 14.29 -2.02 14.95
C GLN A 37 14.62 -2.80 16.23
N GLU A 38 14.52 -2.15 17.40
CA GLU A 38 14.72 -2.82 18.69
C GLU A 38 13.66 -3.89 18.93
N LEU A 39 12.38 -3.63 18.58
CA LEU A 39 11.32 -4.62 18.66
C LEU A 39 11.63 -5.84 17.78
N LEU A 40 12.06 -5.65 16.53
CA LEU A 40 12.49 -6.75 15.66
C LEU A 40 13.62 -7.59 16.23
N ASN A 41 14.53 -6.97 16.99
CA ASN A 41 15.66 -7.68 17.62
C ASN A 41 15.27 -8.39 18.93
N SER A 42 14.22 -7.93 19.60
CA SER A 42 13.81 -8.42 20.91
C SER A 42 12.73 -9.49 20.88
N THR A 43 11.92 -9.56 19.80
CA THR A 43 10.81 -10.52 19.69
C THR A 43 11.04 -11.58 18.62
N ASN A 44 10.59 -12.82 18.93
CA ASN A 44 10.47 -13.91 17.96
C ASN A 44 9.01 -14.20 17.58
N ASP A 45 8.05 -13.43 18.10
CA ASP A 45 6.63 -13.58 17.75
C ASP A 45 6.42 -13.11 16.29
N PRO A 46 5.92 -14.01 15.40
CA PRO A 46 5.72 -13.67 13.98
C PRO A 46 4.77 -12.49 13.77
N ASN A 47 3.74 -12.34 14.60
CA ASN A 47 2.77 -11.25 14.48
C ASN A 47 3.39 -9.91 14.86
N GLN A 48 4.11 -9.87 15.98
CA GLN A 48 4.82 -8.67 16.41
C GLN A 48 5.92 -8.27 15.41
N ARG A 49 6.61 -9.24 14.82
CA ARG A 49 7.62 -8.96 13.78
C ARG A 49 6.99 -8.41 12.51
N ALA A 50 5.86 -8.98 12.06
CA ALA A 50 5.14 -8.48 10.90
C ALA A 50 4.66 -7.04 11.13
N GLU A 51 4.07 -6.77 12.29
CA GLU A 51 3.65 -5.42 12.67
C GLU A 51 4.84 -4.44 12.72
N ALA A 52 5.96 -4.84 13.31
CA ALA A 52 7.16 -4.01 13.37
C ALA A 52 7.71 -3.66 11.96
N TYR A 53 7.73 -4.61 11.03
CA TYR A 53 8.10 -4.33 9.64
C TYR A 53 7.13 -3.36 8.96
N TYR A 54 5.82 -3.52 9.19
CA TYR A 54 4.83 -2.60 8.65
C TYR A 54 5.02 -1.18 9.18
N LEU A 55 5.21 -1.02 10.49
CA LEU A 55 5.43 0.27 11.13
C LEU A 55 6.77 0.89 10.72
N LEU A 56 7.83 0.08 10.55
CA LEU A 56 9.09 0.53 9.97
C LEU A 56 8.92 1.08 8.56
N SER A 57 8.16 0.38 7.72
CA SER A 57 7.92 0.84 6.35
C SER A 57 7.27 2.22 6.33
N LYS A 58 6.28 2.44 7.20
CA LYS A 58 5.62 3.75 7.36
C LYS A 58 6.58 4.82 7.87
N ALA A 59 7.37 4.50 8.90
CA ALA A 59 8.32 5.44 9.48
C ALA A 59 9.39 5.86 8.47
N TYR A 60 9.96 4.91 7.72
CA TYR A 60 10.92 5.21 6.66
C TYR A 60 10.31 6.02 5.52
N ALA A 61 9.08 5.71 5.10
CA ALA A 61 8.38 6.48 4.07
C ALA A 61 8.14 7.94 4.49
N MET A 62 7.78 8.16 5.76
CA MET A 62 7.60 9.50 6.33
C MET A 62 8.93 10.24 6.53
N ASP A 63 10.03 9.52 6.76
CA ASP A 63 11.39 10.06 6.83
C ASP A 63 11.99 10.34 5.44
N GLY A 64 11.32 9.92 4.38
CA GLY A 64 11.74 10.09 2.98
C GLY A 64 12.67 8.97 2.47
N ASP A 65 12.99 7.96 3.28
CA ASP A 65 13.81 6.81 2.90
C ASP A 65 12.92 5.71 2.28
N LEU A 66 12.54 5.93 1.01
CA LEU A 66 11.63 5.03 0.31
C LEU A 66 12.26 3.66 0.04
N ASP A 67 13.59 3.58 -0.11
CA ASP A 67 14.29 2.31 -0.28
C ASP A 67 14.11 1.42 0.95
N LYS A 68 14.37 1.93 2.14
CA LYS A 68 14.17 1.17 3.39
C LYS A 68 12.70 0.91 3.70
N ALA A 69 11.80 1.81 3.30
CA ALA A 69 10.36 1.56 3.39
C ALA A 69 9.99 0.32 2.56
N ARG A 70 10.47 0.23 1.33
CA ARG A 70 10.26 -0.92 0.44
C ARG A 70 10.91 -2.19 0.98
N GLU A 71 12.17 -2.13 1.44
CA GLU A 71 12.86 -3.27 2.06
C GLU A 71 12.08 -3.84 3.25
N SER A 72 11.48 -2.98 4.07
CA SER A 72 10.65 -3.39 5.21
C SER A 72 9.39 -4.12 4.73
N LEU A 73 8.71 -3.62 3.68
CA LEU A 73 7.55 -4.29 3.09
C LEU A 73 7.95 -5.62 2.41
N ASP A 74 9.08 -5.68 1.72
CA ASP A 74 9.62 -6.90 1.11
C ASP A 74 9.87 -7.97 2.19
N ALA A 75 10.47 -7.58 3.32
CA ALA A 75 10.68 -8.48 4.44
C ALA A 75 9.36 -9.00 5.02
N LEU A 76 8.36 -8.13 5.21
CA LEU A 76 7.05 -8.51 5.71
C LEU A 76 6.37 -9.52 4.78
N VAL A 77 6.20 -9.18 3.50
CA VAL A 77 5.42 -10.01 2.57
C VAL A 77 6.11 -11.35 2.27
N SER A 78 7.45 -11.42 2.35
CA SER A 78 8.21 -12.64 2.14
C SER A 78 8.23 -13.55 3.36
N GLN A 79 8.40 -13.01 4.56
CA GLN A 79 8.55 -13.78 5.79
C GLN A 79 7.22 -14.06 6.48
N TYR A 80 6.24 -13.16 6.34
CA TYR A 80 4.95 -13.21 7.04
C TYR A 80 3.75 -13.05 6.10
N PRO A 81 3.65 -13.84 5.02
CA PRO A 81 2.64 -13.64 3.96
C PRO A 81 1.19 -13.82 4.43
N ASN A 82 0.99 -14.44 5.58
CA ASN A 82 -0.32 -14.70 6.17
C ASN A 82 -0.63 -13.82 7.39
N SER A 83 0.22 -12.84 7.72
CA SER A 83 -0.07 -11.90 8.79
C SER A 83 -1.23 -10.96 8.41
N GLU A 84 -1.88 -10.37 9.42
CA GLU A 84 -3.01 -9.46 9.22
C GLU A 84 -2.67 -8.29 8.29
N GLY A 85 -1.48 -7.70 8.44
CA GLY A 85 -1.01 -6.59 7.61
C GLY A 85 -0.43 -6.97 6.23
N ALA A 86 -0.33 -8.27 5.90
CA ALA A 86 0.36 -8.71 4.69
C ALA A 86 -0.32 -8.25 3.39
N LEU A 87 -1.65 -8.18 3.37
CA LEU A 87 -2.41 -7.74 2.21
C LEU A 87 -2.16 -6.24 1.93
N GLU A 88 -2.29 -5.41 2.94
CA GLU A 88 -2.02 -3.98 2.82
C GLU A 88 -0.56 -3.73 2.47
N SER A 89 0.37 -4.44 3.12
CA SER A 89 1.81 -4.32 2.83
C SER A 89 2.13 -4.65 1.39
N GLN A 90 1.49 -5.66 0.82
CA GLN A 90 1.65 -6.01 -0.60
C GLN A 90 1.11 -4.90 -1.51
N PHE A 91 -0.03 -4.30 -1.17
CA PHE A 91 -0.58 -3.17 -1.90
C PHE A 91 0.35 -1.94 -1.82
N ARG A 92 0.82 -1.57 -0.64
CA ARG A 92 1.75 -0.45 -0.42
C ARG A 92 3.08 -0.65 -1.13
N ARG A 93 3.58 -1.89 -1.12
CA ARG A 93 4.76 -2.28 -1.89
C ARG A 93 4.56 -1.99 -3.39
N GLY A 94 3.40 -2.35 -3.93
CA GLY A 94 3.04 -2.02 -5.31
C GLY A 94 3.03 -0.51 -5.57
N GLU A 95 2.52 0.30 -4.63
CA GLU A 95 2.51 1.76 -4.76
C GLU A 95 3.93 2.36 -4.79
N LEU A 96 4.83 1.89 -3.93
CA LEU A 96 6.23 2.33 -3.94
C LEU A 96 6.91 1.98 -5.26
N LEU A 97 6.83 0.71 -5.68
CA LEU A 97 7.40 0.25 -6.95
C LEU A 97 6.85 1.05 -8.15
N PHE A 98 5.55 1.32 -8.15
CA PHE A 98 4.94 2.13 -9.20
C PHE A 98 5.48 3.56 -9.22
N SER A 99 5.67 4.19 -8.06
CA SER A 99 6.23 5.54 -7.94
C SER A 99 7.70 5.63 -8.36
N GLU A 100 8.45 4.54 -8.16
CA GLU A 100 9.84 4.40 -8.61
C GLU A 100 9.95 4.14 -10.13
N GLY A 101 8.83 3.84 -10.80
CA GLY A 101 8.81 3.48 -12.22
C GLY A 101 9.06 2.01 -12.49
N ASP A 102 9.11 1.20 -11.46
CA ASP A 102 9.36 -0.25 -11.52
C ASP A 102 8.06 -1.01 -11.80
N PHE A 103 7.46 -0.69 -12.96
CA PHE A 103 6.10 -1.11 -13.31
C PHE A 103 5.93 -2.63 -13.42
N GLU A 104 6.99 -3.38 -13.77
CA GLU A 104 6.94 -4.82 -13.81
C GLU A 104 6.78 -5.44 -12.42
N TYR A 105 7.50 -4.94 -11.43
CA TYR A 105 7.36 -5.42 -10.04
C TYR A 105 6.10 -4.86 -9.38
N ALA A 106 5.68 -3.65 -9.72
CA ALA A 106 4.41 -3.07 -9.27
C ALA A 106 3.22 -3.91 -9.76
N GLU A 107 3.20 -4.28 -11.04
CA GLU A 107 2.19 -5.18 -11.63
C GLU A 107 2.08 -6.47 -10.82
N LYS A 108 3.21 -7.16 -10.57
CA LYS A 108 3.23 -8.40 -9.79
C LYS A 108 2.70 -8.22 -8.36
N ALA A 109 3.04 -7.11 -7.72
CA ALA A 109 2.55 -6.80 -6.37
C ALA A 109 1.03 -6.61 -6.36
N TYR A 110 0.48 -5.86 -7.30
CA TYR A 110 -0.97 -5.67 -7.42
C TYR A 110 -1.69 -6.96 -7.85
N ALA A 111 -1.11 -7.76 -8.75
CA ALA A 111 -1.65 -9.06 -9.13
C ALA A 111 -1.76 -10.01 -7.92
N ASP A 112 -0.81 -9.97 -6.98
CA ASP A 112 -0.88 -10.74 -5.74
C ASP A 112 -2.06 -10.30 -4.85
N VAL A 113 -2.34 -9.00 -4.76
CA VAL A 113 -3.51 -8.47 -4.04
C VAL A 113 -4.81 -8.93 -4.73
N ILE A 114 -4.89 -8.82 -6.05
CA ILE A 114 -6.06 -9.23 -6.85
C ILE A 114 -6.32 -10.72 -6.67
N ARG A 115 -5.29 -11.55 -6.65
CA ARG A 115 -5.37 -13.02 -6.49
C ARG A 115 -5.97 -13.44 -5.15
N ARG A 116 -5.91 -12.60 -4.11
CA ARG A 116 -6.55 -12.85 -2.81
C ARG A 116 -8.07 -12.68 -2.84
N GLY A 117 -8.65 -12.29 -3.98
CA GLY A 117 -10.07 -12.27 -4.27
C GLY A 117 -10.74 -10.93 -4.05
N LYS A 118 -11.88 -10.78 -4.72
CA LYS A 118 -12.64 -9.52 -4.82
C LYS A 118 -13.26 -9.00 -3.51
N ASN A 119 -13.25 -9.80 -2.44
CA ASN A 119 -13.80 -9.40 -1.15
C ASN A 119 -12.78 -8.66 -0.27
N ASN A 120 -11.52 -8.49 -0.72
CA ASN A 120 -10.55 -7.71 0.01
C ASN A 120 -10.71 -6.22 -0.30
N GLU A 121 -10.41 -5.38 0.69
CA GLU A 121 -10.59 -3.93 0.64
C GLU A 121 -9.73 -3.21 -0.42
N PHE A 122 -8.61 -3.81 -0.82
CA PHE A 122 -7.69 -3.24 -1.82
C PHE A 122 -7.96 -3.74 -3.24
N TYR A 123 -8.92 -4.64 -3.44
CA TYR A 123 -9.13 -5.31 -4.73
C TYR A 123 -9.36 -4.33 -5.89
N ASN A 124 -10.28 -3.38 -5.72
CA ASN A 124 -10.62 -2.41 -6.76
C ASN A 124 -9.48 -1.45 -7.04
N GLN A 125 -8.79 -0.99 -6.00
CA GLN A 125 -7.61 -0.14 -6.13
C GLN A 125 -6.46 -0.89 -6.81
N ALA A 126 -6.25 -2.16 -6.46
CA ALA A 126 -5.24 -3.00 -7.07
C ALA A 126 -5.52 -3.25 -8.57
N LEU A 127 -6.78 -3.49 -8.96
CA LEU A 127 -7.16 -3.59 -10.38
C LEU A 127 -6.84 -2.31 -11.16
N TYR A 128 -7.18 -1.15 -10.59
CA TYR A 128 -6.89 0.14 -11.20
C TYR A 128 -5.38 0.35 -11.40
N LYS A 129 -4.59 0.13 -10.36
CA LYS A 129 -3.14 0.28 -10.38
C LYS A 129 -2.45 -0.76 -11.26
N ASN A 130 -2.94 -1.99 -11.26
CA ASN A 130 -2.48 -3.06 -12.16
C ASN A 130 -2.72 -2.69 -13.63
N GLY A 131 -3.90 -2.17 -13.96
CA GLY A 131 -4.19 -1.66 -15.31
C GLY A 131 -3.21 -0.58 -15.74
N TRP A 132 -2.90 0.37 -14.86
CA TRP A 132 -1.90 1.40 -15.16
C TRP A 132 -0.48 0.84 -15.26
N SER A 133 -0.12 -0.16 -14.46
CA SER A 133 1.18 -0.83 -14.58
C SER A 133 1.34 -1.49 -15.95
N HIS A 134 0.35 -2.25 -16.40
CA HIS A 134 0.31 -2.84 -17.74
C HIS A 134 0.37 -1.77 -18.84
N TYR A 135 -0.38 -0.68 -18.68
CA TYR A 135 -0.34 0.42 -19.65
C TYR A 135 1.08 1.03 -19.78
N LYS A 136 1.77 1.24 -18.66
CA LYS A 136 3.15 1.74 -18.62
C LYS A 136 4.15 0.78 -19.26
N LEU A 137 3.88 -0.52 -19.19
CA LEU A 137 4.68 -1.58 -19.83
C LEU A 137 4.38 -1.75 -21.34
N GLY A 138 3.33 -1.10 -21.84
CA GLY A 138 2.87 -1.27 -23.23
C GLY A 138 1.95 -2.47 -23.43
N ASP A 139 1.56 -3.15 -22.36
CA ASP A 139 0.67 -4.32 -22.37
C ASP A 139 -0.80 -3.88 -22.39
N TYR A 140 -1.20 -3.17 -23.44
CA TYR A 140 -2.50 -2.49 -23.52
C TYR A 140 -3.69 -3.42 -23.40
N LYS A 141 -3.57 -4.66 -23.86
CA LYS A 141 -4.64 -5.66 -23.74
C LYS A 141 -4.89 -6.04 -22.29
N GLU A 142 -3.83 -6.27 -21.53
CA GLU A 142 -3.92 -6.62 -20.10
C GLU A 142 -4.36 -5.40 -19.27
N ALA A 143 -3.93 -4.20 -19.66
CA ALA A 143 -4.44 -2.96 -19.08
C ALA A 143 -5.96 -2.84 -19.24
N GLN A 144 -6.49 -3.05 -20.46
CA GLN A 144 -7.93 -3.04 -20.70
C GLN A 144 -8.66 -4.12 -19.89
N ASN A 145 -8.12 -5.34 -19.82
CA ASN A 145 -8.72 -6.43 -19.03
C ASN A 145 -8.87 -6.03 -17.55
N SER A 146 -7.84 -5.42 -16.97
CA SER A 146 -7.88 -4.94 -15.58
C SER A 146 -8.93 -3.85 -15.38
N PHE A 147 -9.01 -2.88 -16.29
CA PHE A 147 -9.99 -1.79 -16.23
C PHE A 147 -11.42 -2.28 -16.44
N PHE A 148 -11.66 -3.18 -17.39
CA PHE A 148 -12.99 -3.75 -17.58
C PHE A 148 -13.43 -4.61 -16.40
N THR A 149 -12.52 -5.41 -15.82
CA THR A 149 -12.81 -6.17 -14.60
C THR A 149 -13.18 -5.25 -13.44
N LEU A 150 -12.49 -4.11 -13.30
CA LEU A 150 -12.82 -3.10 -12.31
C LEU A 150 -14.21 -2.51 -12.53
N LEU A 151 -14.55 -2.10 -13.77
CA LEU A 151 -15.85 -1.55 -14.11
C LEU A 151 -16.98 -2.56 -13.85
N ASP A 152 -16.80 -3.83 -14.24
CA ASP A 152 -17.76 -4.89 -13.99
C ASP A 152 -17.98 -5.11 -12.48
N ASN A 153 -16.91 -5.07 -11.70
CA ASN A 153 -17.01 -5.22 -10.24
C ASN A 153 -17.73 -4.03 -9.60
N LEU A 154 -17.46 -2.81 -10.06
CA LEU A 154 -18.09 -1.59 -9.54
C LEU A 154 -19.55 -1.43 -9.98
N ASN A 155 -19.91 -1.84 -11.20
CA ASN A 155 -21.31 -1.75 -11.70
C ASN A 155 -22.33 -2.50 -10.83
N GLY A 156 -21.88 -3.43 -9.99
CA GLY A 156 -22.75 -4.13 -9.03
C GLY A 156 -22.96 -3.38 -7.71
N HIS A 157 -22.30 -2.25 -7.48
CA HIS A 157 -22.32 -1.52 -6.21
C HIS A 157 -23.15 -0.23 -6.29
N ALA A 158 -24.09 -0.08 -5.35
CA ALA A 158 -24.96 1.12 -5.24
C ALA A 158 -24.19 2.43 -4.88
N ALA A 159 -22.89 2.33 -4.58
CA ALA A 159 -22.04 3.46 -4.22
C ALA A 159 -21.60 4.32 -5.42
N LEU A 160 -21.99 3.98 -6.65
CA LEU A 160 -21.61 4.72 -7.86
C LEU A 160 -22.24 6.12 -7.95
N ASP A 161 -23.33 6.35 -7.24
CA ASP A 161 -23.99 7.66 -7.17
C ASP A 161 -23.28 8.66 -6.23
N ASP A 162 -22.34 8.18 -5.43
CA ASP A 162 -21.52 9.04 -4.55
C ASP A 162 -20.17 9.38 -5.20
N ASP A 163 -20.15 10.51 -5.92
CA ASP A 163 -18.96 11.06 -6.56
C ASP A 163 -17.80 11.35 -5.60
N ALA A 164 -18.06 11.46 -4.31
CA ALA A 164 -17.06 11.71 -3.28
C ALA A 164 -16.40 10.42 -2.79
N SER A 165 -17.07 9.27 -2.98
CA SER A 165 -16.51 7.97 -2.59
C SER A 165 -15.28 7.60 -3.42
N MET A 166 -14.41 6.75 -2.87
CA MET A 166 -13.26 6.21 -3.60
C MET A 166 -13.72 5.40 -4.81
N GLU A 167 -14.75 4.57 -4.65
CA GLU A 167 -15.29 3.74 -5.72
C GLU A 167 -15.90 4.57 -6.85
N GLY A 168 -16.64 5.62 -6.53
CA GLY A 168 -17.17 6.56 -7.54
C GLY A 168 -16.06 7.26 -8.33
N LYS A 169 -14.97 7.67 -7.67
CA LYS A 169 -13.80 8.24 -8.35
C LYS A 169 -13.11 7.23 -9.26
N LEU A 170 -12.83 6.03 -8.76
CA LEU A 170 -12.21 4.96 -9.57
C LEU A 170 -13.07 4.61 -10.79
N PHE A 171 -14.39 4.53 -10.63
CA PHE A 171 -15.31 4.26 -11.72
C PHE A 171 -15.23 5.32 -12.82
N LYS A 172 -15.32 6.60 -12.46
CA LYS A 172 -15.24 7.71 -13.41
C LYS A 172 -13.90 7.80 -14.12
N ASP A 173 -12.82 7.64 -13.38
CA ASP A 173 -11.48 7.68 -13.96
C ASP A 173 -11.26 6.51 -14.90
N THR A 174 -11.74 5.32 -14.53
CA THR A 174 -11.62 4.14 -15.39
C THR A 174 -12.44 4.28 -16.66
N GLN A 175 -13.67 4.86 -16.61
CA GLN A 175 -14.48 5.10 -17.81
C GLN A 175 -13.81 6.06 -18.82
N ARG A 176 -12.89 6.89 -18.38
CA ARG A 176 -12.17 7.84 -19.26
C ARG A 176 -11.00 7.21 -20.00
N VAL A 177 -10.50 6.07 -19.54
CA VAL A 177 -9.29 5.42 -20.10
C VAL A 177 -9.59 4.17 -20.92
N VAL A 178 -10.81 3.65 -20.88
CA VAL A 178 -11.28 2.53 -21.72
C VAL A 178 -12.04 3.05 -22.94
#